data_003ace50aeb52a5ffe4e7c7285f59df2
#
_entry.id   003ace50aeb52a5ffe4e7c7285f59df2
#
_cell.length_a   1.000
_cell.length_b   1.000
_cell.length_c   1.000
_cell.angle_alpha   90.00
_cell.angle_beta   90.00
_cell.angle_gamma   90.00
#
_symmetry.space_group_name_H-M   'P 1'
#
loop_
_entity.id
_entity.type
_entity.pdbx_description
1 polymer ?
#
loop_
_entity_poly.entity_id
_entity_poly.type
_entity_poly.pdbx_seq_one_letter_code
_entity_poly.pdbx_strand_id
1 'polypeptide(L)'
;MDAKETIREGKAVLGIELGSTRIKAVLIDENHRPIAQGSHEWENQLEDNLWTYSVEAIWNGVQNCYADLRKNVKELYDEEIETLAAIGVSAMMHGYMAFNKEGEILVPFRTWRNTNTGEAAAKLSELFVYNIPLRWSISHLYQAILNEEEHVKDIDFLTTLAGYIHWQITGERVLGIGDASGMIPVDPETKQYSAEMIRKFDELVAPKGFPWKLENILPGVLNAGEDAGSLTERGARLLDISGHLKPGVPVCPPEGDAGTGMVATNAVKQRTGNVSAGTSSFSMIVVENELSKPYEMIDMVTTPDGSLVAMVHCNNCTSDLNAWVNIFREYQQLMGMEVDMNEIFGRLYNHALTGDADCGGLLSYNYFSGEPVTGLEEGRPLFVRSVNDKFNLANFMRAHLFGSVAVLKIGNDILFNDEKIKVDRITGHGGLFKTKGVGQRILAAALNSPISVMETAGEGGAWGMALLAGYRVNNKENRNLPDYLDIEVFGDNKGNSISPTAEEVEGFNRYIKTYIDGLKIEKEAVKSKA
;
A
#
# COMPACT_ATOMS: atom_id res chain seq x y z
N MET A 1 13.14 -3.07 29.73
CA MET A 1 14.11 -1.95 29.64
C MET A 1 13.33 -0.68 29.38
N ASP A 2 13.75 0.47 29.89
CA ASP A 2 13.09 1.71 29.49
C ASP A 2 13.59 2.19 28.11
N ALA A 3 12.88 3.12 27.46
CA ALA A 3 13.21 3.57 26.12
C ALA A 3 14.61 4.22 26.03
N LYS A 4 15.00 4.97 27.06
CA LYS A 4 16.32 5.61 27.15
C LYS A 4 17.45 4.57 27.16
N GLU A 5 17.29 3.53 27.98
CA GLU A 5 18.26 2.44 28.08
C GLU A 5 18.32 1.62 26.80
N THR A 6 17.16 1.36 26.15
CA THR A 6 17.07 0.66 24.85
C THR A 6 17.89 1.39 23.77
N ILE A 7 17.79 2.73 23.70
CA ILE A 7 18.54 3.54 22.73
C ILE A 7 20.04 3.50 23.05
N ARG A 8 20.42 3.78 24.30
CA ARG A 8 21.82 3.83 24.74
C ARG A 8 22.56 2.50 24.52
N GLU A 9 21.87 1.36 24.69
CA GLU A 9 22.45 0.04 24.49
C GLU A 9 22.38 -0.45 23.04
N GLY A 10 21.86 0.37 22.10
CA GLY A 10 21.74 0.00 20.69
C GLY A 10 20.76 -1.15 20.43
N LYS A 11 19.76 -1.32 21.28
CA LYS A 11 18.74 -2.39 21.17
C LYS A 11 17.48 -1.94 20.43
N ALA A 12 17.39 -0.66 20.11
CA ALA A 12 16.28 -0.12 19.35
C ALA A 12 16.32 -0.59 17.88
N VAL A 13 15.16 -0.79 17.28
CA VAL A 13 15.00 -1.19 15.88
C VAL A 13 14.38 -0.05 15.10
N LEU A 14 14.91 0.23 13.92
CA LEU A 14 14.49 1.32 13.05
C LEU A 14 13.78 0.79 11.81
N GLY A 15 12.58 1.31 11.53
CA GLY A 15 11.90 1.17 10.24
C GLY A 15 11.78 2.52 9.56
N ILE A 16 12.12 2.57 8.27
CA ILE A 16 11.98 3.76 7.42
C ILE A 16 11.06 3.42 6.26
N GLU A 17 10.06 4.26 6.00
CA GLU A 17 9.14 4.12 4.88
C GLU A 17 9.15 5.38 4.01
N LEU A 18 9.39 5.20 2.72
CA LEU A 18 9.28 6.27 1.72
C LEU A 18 7.89 6.19 1.05
N GLY A 19 6.88 6.77 1.70
CA GLY A 19 5.53 6.89 1.14
C GLY A 19 5.42 8.02 0.11
N SER A 20 4.33 8.07 -0.65
CA SER A 20 4.17 9.02 -1.78
C SER A 20 4.15 10.50 -1.39
N THR A 21 3.80 10.85 -0.16
CA THR A 21 3.71 12.25 0.30
C THR A 21 4.54 12.52 1.54
N ARG A 22 5.07 11.49 2.15
CA ARG A 22 5.83 11.58 3.41
C ARG A 22 6.81 10.42 3.53
N ILE A 23 8.01 10.72 3.96
CA ILE A 23 8.95 9.74 4.49
C ILE A 23 8.76 9.71 5.99
N LYS A 24 8.65 8.53 6.58
CA LYS A 24 8.46 8.31 8.01
C LYS A 24 9.50 7.33 8.55
N ALA A 25 10.07 7.64 9.70
CA ALA A 25 10.96 6.76 10.45
C ALA A 25 10.32 6.46 11.80
N VAL A 26 10.32 5.19 12.21
CA VAL A 26 9.81 4.75 13.51
C VAL A 26 10.88 3.93 14.21
N LEU A 27 11.21 4.34 15.42
CA LEU A 27 12.10 3.62 16.32
C LEU A 27 11.26 2.85 17.34
N ILE A 28 11.49 1.54 17.46
CA ILE A 28 10.76 0.67 18.40
C ILE A 28 11.70 0.06 19.45
N ASP A 29 11.13 -0.24 20.61
CA ASP A 29 11.80 -0.99 21.67
C ASP A 29 11.73 -2.52 21.45
N GLU A 30 12.31 -3.30 22.35
CA GLU A 30 12.27 -4.76 22.34
C GLU A 30 10.87 -5.36 22.54
N ASN A 31 9.87 -4.56 22.95
CA ASN A 31 8.47 -4.94 23.06
C ASN A 31 7.64 -4.43 21.86
N HIS A 32 8.31 -4.07 20.76
CA HIS A 32 7.72 -3.59 19.52
C HIS A 32 6.95 -2.24 19.62
N ARG A 33 7.14 -1.50 20.74
CA ARG A 33 6.45 -0.23 20.99
C ARG A 33 7.21 0.91 20.33
N PRO A 34 6.53 1.80 19.60
CA PRO A 34 7.15 3.03 19.11
C PRO A 34 7.66 3.88 20.28
N ILE A 35 8.93 4.25 20.24
CA ILE A 35 9.59 5.08 21.25
C ILE A 35 9.99 6.45 20.72
N ALA A 36 10.25 6.58 19.42
CA ALA A 36 10.46 7.85 18.75
C ALA A 36 10.08 7.74 17.27
N GLN A 37 9.81 8.89 16.66
CA GLN A 37 9.48 8.98 15.24
C GLN A 37 10.20 10.18 14.62
N GLY A 38 10.41 10.11 13.31
CA GLY A 38 10.83 11.23 12.48
C GLY A 38 10.03 11.25 11.19
N SER A 39 9.95 12.41 10.53
CA SER A 39 9.23 12.54 9.28
C SER A 39 9.80 13.62 8.37
N HIS A 40 9.51 13.48 7.08
CA HIS A 40 9.79 14.50 6.07
C HIS A 40 8.67 14.49 5.04
N GLU A 41 8.05 15.63 4.78
CA GLU A 41 7.05 15.79 3.73
C GLU A 41 7.74 16.06 2.41
N TRP A 42 7.30 15.39 1.36
CA TRP A 42 7.79 15.56 -0.01
C TRP A 42 6.67 15.35 -1.02
N GLU A 43 6.90 15.72 -2.27
CA GLU A 43 5.89 15.61 -3.32
C GLU A 43 6.47 14.97 -4.58
N ASN A 44 5.63 14.20 -5.25
CA ASN A 44 5.86 13.66 -6.58
C ASN A 44 5.90 14.80 -7.61
N GLN A 45 6.89 14.82 -8.46
CA GLN A 45 7.05 15.83 -9.51
C GLN A 45 6.64 15.26 -10.86
N LEU A 46 6.00 16.07 -11.68
CA LEU A 46 5.67 15.72 -13.06
C LEU A 46 6.68 16.39 -13.99
N GLU A 47 7.64 15.62 -14.50
CA GLU A 47 8.69 16.07 -15.40
C GLU A 47 8.55 15.32 -16.73
N ASP A 48 8.49 16.03 -17.84
CA ASP A 48 8.35 15.45 -19.19
C ASP A 48 7.21 14.40 -19.30
N ASN A 49 6.08 14.66 -18.65
CA ASN A 49 4.93 13.74 -18.53
C ASN A 49 5.21 12.44 -17.73
N LEU A 50 6.27 12.42 -16.94
CA LEU A 50 6.57 11.32 -16.01
C LEU A 50 6.51 11.78 -14.56
N TRP A 51 5.80 11.02 -13.74
CA TRP A 51 5.80 11.20 -12.30
C TRP A 51 7.08 10.62 -11.71
N THR A 52 7.87 11.47 -11.06
CA THR A 52 9.22 11.13 -10.58
C THR A 52 9.52 11.76 -9.22
N TYR A 53 10.62 11.31 -8.62
CA TYR A 53 11.40 11.97 -7.58
C TYR A 53 12.86 11.97 -8.02
N SER A 54 13.54 13.08 -7.94
CA SER A 54 14.98 13.11 -8.22
C SER A 54 15.76 12.34 -7.16
N VAL A 55 16.91 11.78 -7.54
CA VAL A 55 17.80 11.08 -6.58
C VAL A 55 18.22 12.00 -5.44
N GLU A 56 18.42 13.29 -5.72
CA GLU A 56 18.72 14.31 -4.71
C GLU A 56 17.55 14.47 -3.73
N ALA A 57 16.31 14.58 -4.22
CA ALA A 57 15.10 14.69 -3.37
C ALA A 57 14.93 13.44 -2.49
N ILE A 58 15.19 12.25 -3.03
CA ILE A 58 15.14 10.98 -2.29
C ILE A 58 16.10 11.04 -1.08
N TRP A 59 17.38 11.33 -1.32
CA TRP A 59 18.38 11.35 -0.23
C TRP A 59 18.18 12.50 0.74
N ASN A 60 17.84 13.69 0.28
CA ASN A 60 17.49 14.82 1.15
C ASN A 60 16.31 14.45 2.05
N GLY A 61 15.31 13.78 1.50
CA GLY A 61 14.14 13.34 2.26
C GLY A 61 14.48 12.31 3.34
N VAL A 62 15.25 11.28 3.00
CA VAL A 62 15.69 10.23 3.95
C VAL A 62 16.56 10.85 5.07
N GLN A 63 17.52 11.69 4.72
CA GLN A 63 18.41 12.37 5.68
C GLN A 63 17.65 13.30 6.61
N ASN A 64 16.72 14.10 6.08
CA ASN A 64 15.90 15.00 6.90
C ASN A 64 14.97 14.21 7.83
N CYS A 65 14.37 13.11 7.36
CA CYS A 65 13.54 12.24 8.19
C CYS A 65 14.35 11.60 9.33
N TYR A 66 15.56 11.13 9.05
CA TYR A 66 16.44 10.56 10.08
C TYR A 66 16.93 11.64 11.05
N ALA A 67 17.25 12.84 10.57
CA ALA A 67 17.64 13.97 11.42
C ALA A 67 16.51 14.41 12.35
N ASP A 68 15.26 14.41 11.86
CA ASP A 68 14.06 14.69 12.68
C ASP A 68 13.87 13.62 13.76
N LEU A 69 14.04 12.32 13.41
CA LEU A 69 14.03 11.23 14.39
C LEU A 69 15.09 11.43 15.49
N ARG A 70 16.34 11.75 15.11
CA ARG A 70 17.43 12.00 16.08
C ARG A 70 17.12 13.18 16.99
N LYS A 71 16.59 14.27 16.42
CA LYS A 71 16.15 15.41 17.21
C LYS A 71 15.12 15.02 18.25
N ASN A 72 14.10 14.25 17.87
CA ASN A 72 13.06 13.79 18.76
C ASN A 72 13.60 12.84 19.84
N VAL A 73 14.54 11.96 19.50
CA VAL A 73 15.25 11.11 20.48
C VAL A 73 16.01 11.97 21.49
N LYS A 74 16.74 12.99 21.03
CA LYS A 74 17.48 13.91 21.89
C LYS A 74 16.55 14.70 22.83
N GLU A 75 15.43 15.20 22.32
CA GLU A 75 14.46 15.95 23.10
C GLU A 75 13.74 15.08 24.16
N LEU A 76 13.37 13.84 23.82
CA LEU A 76 12.61 12.96 24.68
C LEU A 76 13.49 12.25 25.75
N TYR A 77 14.70 11.87 25.37
CA TYR A 77 15.52 10.95 26.19
C TYR A 77 16.89 11.52 26.55
N ASP A 78 17.33 12.63 25.96
CA ASP A 78 18.69 13.18 26.06
C ASP A 78 19.76 12.13 25.68
N GLU A 79 19.50 11.36 24.60
CA GLU A 79 20.39 10.33 24.07
C GLU A 79 20.69 10.59 22.58
N GLU A 80 21.73 9.92 22.06
CA GLU A 80 22.09 9.90 20.64
C GLU A 80 21.96 8.48 20.08
N ILE A 81 21.56 8.36 18.81
CA ILE A 81 21.51 7.06 18.13
C ILE A 81 22.90 6.77 17.56
N GLU A 82 23.70 5.98 18.27
CA GLU A 82 25.03 5.57 17.80
C GLU A 82 25.01 4.21 17.09
N THR A 83 24.12 3.32 17.50
CA THR A 83 23.92 2.00 16.90
C THR A 83 22.49 1.53 17.11
N LEU A 84 22.08 0.50 16.38
CA LEU A 84 20.74 -0.07 16.38
C LEU A 84 20.82 -1.60 16.37
N ALA A 85 19.81 -2.28 16.85
CA ALA A 85 19.70 -3.73 16.73
C ALA A 85 19.48 -4.17 15.27
N ALA A 86 18.64 -3.44 14.54
CA ALA A 86 18.41 -3.66 13.12
C ALA A 86 17.81 -2.42 12.46
N ILE A 87 17.92 -2.37 11.12
CA ILE A 87 17.27 -1.37 10.26
C ILE A 87 16.43 -2.09 9.21
N GLY A 88 15.27 -1.52 8.88
CA GLY A 88 14.45 -1.90 7.74
C GLY A 88 14.08 -0.70 6.89
N VAL A 89 14.01 -0.89 5.59
CA VAL A 89 13.61 0.13 4.61
C VAL A 89 12.44 -0.37 3.80
N SER A 90 11.38 0.42 3.73
CA SER A 90 10.29 0.21 2.78
C SER A 90 10.03 1.46 1.95
N ALA A 91 9.39 1.27 0.82
CA ALA A 91 9.00 2.38 -0.03
C ALA A 91 7.69 2.06 -0.76
N MET A 92 7.11 3.07 -1.43
CA MET A 92 6.03 2.85 -2.37
C MET A 92 6.41 1.73 -3.34
N MET A 93 5.55 0.74 -3.46
CA MET A 93 5.77 -0.43 -4.32
C MET A 93 5.88 -0.05 -5.80
N HIS A 94 6.42 -0.98 -6.58
CA HIS A 94 6.51 -0.89 -8.03
C HIS A 94 7.46 0.20 -8.53
N GLY A 95 7.28 0.63 -9.77
CA GLY A 95 8.11 1.64 -10.41
C GLY A 95 9.34 1.06 -11.11
N TYR A 96 10.19 1.94 -11.62
CA TYR A 96 11.28 1.56 -12.50
C TYR A 96 12.51 2.43 -12.22
N MET A 97 13.55 1.83 -11.68
CA MET A 97 14.86 2.42 -11.47
C MET A 97 15.90 1.54 -12.16
N ALA A 98 16.46 2.00 -13.27
CA ALA A 98 17.44 1.27 -14.08
C ALA A 98 18.83 1.90 -13.95
N PHE A 99 19.85 1.07 -13.74
CA PHE A 99 21.22 1.47 -13.49
C PHE A 99 22.18 0.77 -14.46
N ASN A 100 23.27 1.49 -14.81
CA ASN A 100 24.38 0.91 -15.57
C ASN A 100 25.37 0.18 -14.64
N LYS A 101 26.46 -0.37 -15.23
CA LYS A 101 27.49 -1.11 -14.48
C LYS A 101 28.24 -0.25 -13.46
N GLU A 102 28.33 1.04 -13.69
CA GLU A 102 28.94 2.03 -12.81
C GLU A 102 28.01 2.41 -11.64
N GLY A 103 26.76 1.96 -11.68
CA GLY A 103 25.73 2.27 -10.67
C GLY A 103 25.07 3.64 -10.85
N GLU A 104 25.18 4.21 -12.04
CA GLU A 104 24.54 5.47 -12.41
C GLU A 104 23.12 5.20 -12.90
N ILE A 105 22.15 6.02 -12.49
CA ILE A 105 20.77 5.91 -12.95
C ILE A 105 20.69 6.33 -14.43
N LEU A 106 20.08 5.47 -15.24
CA LEU A 106 20.05 5.64 -16.70
C LEU A 106 18.93 6.58 -17.16
N VAL A 107 17.83 6.62 -16.44
CA VAL A 107 16.66 7.45 -16.72
C VAL A 107 16.03 7.93 -15.40
N PRO A 108 15.23 9.00 -15.39
CA PRO A 108 14.50 9.41 -14.19
C PRO A 108 13.66 8.25 -13.60
N PHE A 109 13.58 8.19 -12.28
CA PHE A 109 12.75 7.22 -11.58
C PHE A 109 11.29 7.32 -12.05
N ARG A 110 10.71 6.25 -12.57
CA ARG A 110 9.29 6.16 -12.95
C ARG A 110 8.52 5.56 -11.79
N THR A 111 7.70 6.37 -11.13
CA THR A 111 6.92 5.93 -9.97
C THR A 111 5.70 5.10 -10.39
N TRP A 112 5.04 4.46 -9.42
CA TRP A 112 3.80 3.69 -9.62
C TRP A 112 2.66 4.50 -10.27
N ARG A 113 2.71 5.85 -10.22
CA ARG A 113 1.70 6.73 -10.83
C ARG A 113 1.77 6.77 -12.35
N ASN A 114 2.86 6.31 -12.94
CA ASN A 114 3.00 6.25 -14.39
C ASN A 114 2.23 5.05 -14.92
N THR A 115 1.24 5.31 -15.76
CA THR A 115 0.34 4.31 -16.35
C THR A 115 0.45 4.26 -17.88
N ASN A 116 1.51 4.83 -18.45
CA ASN A 116 1.77 4.90 -19.89
C ASN A 116 2.40 3.59 -20.45
N THR A 117 2.08 2.46 -19.85
CA THR A 117 2.62 1.12 -20.16
C THR A 117 1.54 0.15 -20.65
N GLY A 118 0.42 0.67 -21.15
CA GLY A 118 -0.74 -0.15 -21.51
C GLY A 118 -0.46 -1.23 -22.54
N GLU A 119 0.31 -0.91 -23.60
CA GLU A 119 0.67 -1.89 -24.63
C GLU A 119 1.54 -3.02 -24.06
N ALA A 120 2.52 -2.67 -23.25
CA ALA A 120 3.42 -3.64 -22.61
C ALA A 120 2.65 -4.54 -21.64
N ALA A 121 1.84 -3.96 -20.75
CA ALA A 121 1.05 -4.69 -19.77
C ALA A 121 0.09 -5.69 -20.42
N ALA A 122 -0.62 -5.29 -21.48
CA ALA A 122 -1.53 -6.17 -22.22
C ALA A 122 -0.80 -7.36 -22.86
N LYS A 123 0.32 -7.10 -23.56
CA LYS A 123 1.11 -8.15 -24.20
C LYS A 123 1.72 -9.13 -23.18
N LEU A 124 2.23 -8.61 -22.06
CA LEU A 124 2.79 -9.44 -21.00
C LEU A 124 1.72 -10.26 -20.30
N SER A 125 0.54 -9.69 -20.05
CA SER A 125 -0.58 -10.41 -19.43
C SER A 125 -1.04 -11.59 -20.31
N GLU A 126 -1.13 -11.38 -21.62
CA GLU A 126 -1.44 -12.45 -22.58
C GLU A 126 -0.34 -13.53 -22.60
N LEU A 127 0.94 -13.12 -22.69
CA LEU A 127 2.09 -14.02 -22.74
C LEU A 127 2.22 -14.90 -21.50
N PHE A 128 2.03 -14.30 -20.33
CA PHE A 128 2.20 -14.98 -19.05
C PHE A 128 0.94 -15.71 -18.58
N VAL A 129 -0.22 -15.42 -19.19
CA VAL A 129 -1.53 -15.85 -18.68
C VAL A 129 -1.70 -15.42 -17.21
N TYR A 130 -1.33 -14.17 -16.93
CA TYR A 130 -1.26 -13.59 -15.60
C TYR A 130 -1.56 -12.09 -15.69
N ASN A 131 -2.28 -11.49 -14.73
CA ASN A 131 -2.52 -10.06 -14.75
C ASN A 131 -1.22 -9.30 -14.45
N ILE A 132 -0.72 -8.54 -15.41
CA ILE A 132 0.45 -7.67 -15.26
C ILE A 132 -0.02 -6.22 -15.25
N PRO A 133 -0.06 -5.58 -14.08
CA PRO A 133 -0.53 -4.19 -13.96
C PRO A 133 0.40 -3.18 -14.65
N LEU A 134 -0.20 -2.04 -15.06
CA LEU A 134 0.51 -0.95 -15.74
C LEU A 134 1.72 -0.43 -14.96
N ARG A 135 1.63 -0.41 -13.63
CA ARG A 135 2.61 0.19 -12.73
C ARG A 135 3.79 -0.73 -12.36
N TRP A 136 3.75 -2.00 -12.74
CA TRP A 136 4.80 -2.96 -12.40
C TRP A 136 6.10 -2.68 -13.16
N SER A 137 7.24 -3.03 -12.54
CA SER A 137 8.57 -2.78 -13.12
C SER A 137 8.76 -3.43 -14.48
N ILE A 138 8.24 -4.66 -14.67
CA ILE A 138 8.32 -5.39 -15.95
C ILE A 138 7.51 -4.69 -17.05
N SER A 139 6.38 -4.06 -16.71
CA SER A 139 5.58 -3.27 -17.67
C SER A 139 6.36 -2.06 -18.16
N HIS A 140 7.05 -1.36 -17.25
CA HIS A 140 7.92 -0.23 -17.62
C HIS A 140 9.11 -0.65 -18.46
N LEU A 141 9.77 -1.75 -18.09
CA LEU A 141 10.88 -2.30 -18.87
C LEU A 141 10.44 -2.66 -20.29
N TYR A 142 9.34 -3.40 -20.41
CA TYR A 142 8.88 -3.83 -21.73
C TYR A 142 8.34 -2.66 -22.56
N GLN A 143 7.71 -1.66 -21.93
CA GLN A 143 7.31 -0.44 -22.64
C GLN A 143 8.51 0.36 -23.14
N ALA A 144 9.59 0.45 -22.35
CA ALA A 144 10.82 1.08 -22.80
C ALA A 144 11.45 0.35 -24.01
N ILE A 145 11.35 -1.00 -24.02
CA ILE A 145 11.77 -1.82 -25.18
C ILE A 145 10.90 -1.54 -26.41
N LEU A 146 9.58 -1.47 -26.24
CA LEU A 146 8.65 -1.15 -27.34
C LEU A 146 8.87 0.25 -27.90
N ASN A 147 9.18 1.21 -27.04
CA ASN A 147 9.51 2.59 -27.42
C ASN A 147 10.92 2.74 -28.00
N GLU A 148 11.73 1.67 -28.04
CA GLU A 148 13.13 1.68 -28.48
C GLU A 148 14.01 2.69 -27.71
N GLU A 149 13.77 2.84 -26.40
CA GLU A 149 14.52 3.74 -25.54
C GLU A 149 15.99 3.31 -25.46
N GLU A 150 16.93 4.23 -25.73
CA GLU A 150 18.37 3.93 -25.88
C GLU A 150 19.02 3.32 -24.62
N HIS A 151 18.53 3.69 -23.43
CA HIS A 151 19.09 3.24 -22.15
C HIS A 151 18.93 1.74 -21.91
N VAL A 152 17.96 1.08 -22.56
CA VAL A 152 17.61 -0.33 -22.30
C VAL A 152 18.78 -1.27 -22.50
N LYS A 153 19.63 -1.01 -23.50
CA LYS A 153 20.82 -1.84 -23.80
C LYS A 153 21.92 -1.76 -22.72
N ASP A 154 21.93 -0.68 -21.93
CA ASP A 154 22.96 -0.39 -20.94
C ASP A 154 22.54 -0.78 -19.51
N ILE A 155 21.35 -1.40 -19.33
CA ILE A 155 20.88 -1.85 -18.03
C ILE A 155 21.75 -2.98 -17.49
N ASP A 156 22.26 -2.80 -16.28
CA ASP A 156 22.97 -3.80 -15.49
C ASP A 156 22.21 -4.17 -14.21
N PHE A 157 21.37 -3.26 -13.73
CA PHE A 157 20.55 -3.48 -12.56
C PHE A 157 19.22 -2.74 -12.64
N LEU A 158 18.13 -3.44 -12.35
CA LEU A 158 16.77 -2.92 -12.29
C LEU A 158 16.19 -3.16 -10.90
N THR A 159 15.65 -2.15 -10.25
CA THR A 159 15.10 -2.29 -8.91
C THR A 159 13.97 -1.29 -8.63
N THR A 160 13.36 -1.40 -7.45
CA THR A 160 12.39 -0.47 -6.87
C THR A 160 13.09 0.60 -6.02
N LEU A 161 12.32 1.57 -5.50
CA LEU A 161 12.86 2.59 -4.60
C LEU A 161 13.39 1.99 -3.29
N ALA A 162 12.68 1.00 -2.71
CA ALA A 162 13.14 0.32 -1.49
C ALA A 162 14.46 -0.42 -1.73
N GLY A 163 14.55 -1.16 -2.83
CA GLY A 163 15.78 -1.85 -3.22
C GLY A 163 16.93 -0.91 -3.52
N TYR A 164 16.67 0.26 -4.13
CA TYR A 164 17.69 1.28 -4.35
C TYR A 164 18.28 1.81 -3.04
N ILE A 165 17.44 2.22 -2.09
CA ILE A 165 17.92 2.69 -0.78
C ILE A 165 18.72 1.61 -0.07
N HIS A 166 18.18 0.38 -0.03
CA HIS A 166 18.83 -0.76 0.58
C HIS A 166 20.22 -1.02 -0.02
N TRP A 167 20.31 -1.10 -1.34
CA TRP A 167 21.58 -1.28 -2.05
C TRP A 167 22.60 -0.19 -1.70
N GLN A 168 22.17 1.07 -1.65
CA GLN A 168 23.09 2.18 -1.35
C GLN A 168 23.63 2.13 0.09
N ILE A 169 22.85 1.62 1.06
CA ILE A 169 23.28 1.56 2.47
C ILE A 169 24.00 0.26 2.83
N THR A 170 23.77 -0.83 2.11
CA THR A 170 24.35 -2.16 2.40
C THR A 170 25.38 -2.62 1.36
N GLY A 171 25.21 -2.23 0.11
CA GLY A 171 25.92 -2.79 -1.04
C GLY A 171 25.24 -4.01 -1.67
N GLU A 172 24.19 -4.59 -1.03
CA GLU A 172 23.50 -5.78 -1.48
C GLU A 172 22.36 -5.44 -2.44
N ARG A 173 22.31 -6.15 -3.58
CA ARG A 173 21.27 -6.00 -4.62
C ARG A 173 20.15 -7.01 -4.40
N VAL A 174 19.32 -6.79 -3.38
CA VAL A 174 18.25 -7.70 -2.97
C VAL A 174 16.93 -6.96 -2.74
N LEU A 175 15.82 -7.70 -2.78
CA LEU A 175 14.48 -7.25 -2.38
C LEU A 175 13.83 -8.28 -1.47
N GLY A 176 12.96 -7.82 -0.58
CA GLY A 176 11.97 -8.68 0.05
C GLY A 176 10.97 -9.20 -0.97
N ILE A 177 10.48 -10.41 -0.73
CA ILE A 177 9.59 -11.11 -1.67
C ILE A 177 8.29 -10.34 -1.93
N GLY A 178 7.79 -9.59 -0.94
CA GLY A 178 6.60 -8.76 -1.10
C GLY A 178 6.79 -7.69 -2.17
N ASP A 179 7.89 -6.93 -2.11
CA ASP A 179 8.21 -5.91 -3.12
C ASP A 179 8.62 -6.52 -4.46
N ALA A 180 9.40 -7.61 -4.44
CA ALA A 180 9.80 -8.34 -5.64
C ALA A 180 8.58 -8.85 -6.46
N SER A 181 7.51 -9.29 -5.77
CA SER A 181 6.27 -9.74 -6.41
C SER A 181 5.56 -8.64 -7.20
N GLY A 182 5.83 -7.37 -6.89
CA GLY A 182 5.35 -6.20 -7.63
C GLY A 182 6.27 -5.75 -8.77
N MET A 183 7.42 -6.39 -8.96
CA MET A 183 8.26 -6.22 -10.14
C MET A 183 7.91 -7.20 -11.24
N ILE A 184 7.88 -8.48 -10.92
CA ILE A 184 7.58 -9.63 -11.79
C ILE A 184 6.91 -10.69 -10.92
N PRO A 185 5.99 -11.52 -11.47
CA PRO A 185 5.36 -12.59 -10.70
C PRO A 185 6.37 -13.53 -10.04
N VAL A 186 6.08 -13.85 -8.79
CA VAL A 186 6.84 -14.79 -7.96
C VAL A 186 6.15 -16.15 -7.96
N ASP A 187 6.93 -17.21 -8.04
CA ASP A 187 6.45 -18.58 -7.89
C ASP A 187 6.23 -18.89 -6.40
N PRO A 188 5.01 -19.28 -5.98
CA PRO A 188 4.67 -19.46 -4.57
C PRO A 188 5.38 -20.68 -3.92
N GLU A 189 5.84 -21.66 -4.71
CA GLU A 189 6.52 -22.84 -4.18
C GLU A 189 8.00 -22.55 -3.92
N THR A 190 8.67 -21.94 -4.90
CA THR A 190 10.10 -21.62 -4.81
C THR A 190 10.37 -20.33 -4.05
N LYS A 191 9.37 -19.45 -3.93
CA LYS A 191 9.48 -18.09 -3.38
C LYS A 191 10.56 -17.24 -4.07
N GLN A 192 10.73 -17.47 -5.36
CA GLN A 192 11.61 -16.73 -6.24
C GLN A 192 10.82 -16.22 -7.45
N TYR A 193 11.38 -15.34 -8.26
CA TYR A 193 10.75 -14.96 -9.53
C TYR A 193 10.39 -16.19 -10.35
N SER A 194 9.24 -16.16 -11.02
CA SER A 194 8.80 -17.26 -11.89
C SER A 194 9.79 -17.50 -13.02
N ALA A 195 10.52 -18.61 -12.94
CA ALA A 195 11.51 -18.99 -13.94
C ALA A 195 10.87 -19.16 -15.34
N GLU A 196 9.61 -19.62 -15.40
CA GLU A 196 8.87 -19.74 -16.65
C GLU A 196 8.60 -18.38 -17.29
N MET A 197 8.18 -17.39 -16.49
CA MET A 197 7.87 -16.03 -16.99
C MET A 197 9.14 -15.29 -17.39
N ILE A 198 10.24 -15.45 -16.64
CA ILE A 198 11.57 -14.94 -17.03
C ILE A 198 11.97 -15.51 -18.39
N ARG A 199 11.90 -16.83 -18.57
CA ARG A 199 12.23 -17.48 -19.84
C ARG A 199 11.35 -16.96 -20.99
N LYS A 200 10.04 -16.87 -20.78
CA LYS A 200 9.11 -16.33 -21.79
C LYS A 200 9.44 -14.88 -22.18
N PHE A 201 9.80 -14.05 -21.20
CA PHE A 201 10.22 -12.69 -21.46
C PHE A 201 11.53 -12.62 -22.24
N ASP A 202 12.55 -13.40 -21.84
CA ASP A 202 13.83 -13.46 -22.56
C ASP A 202 13.65 -13.92 -24.01
N GLU A 203 12.78 -14.91 -24.26
CA GLU A 203 12.41 -15.35 -25.60
C GLU A 203 11.72 -14.24 -26.42
N LEU A 204 10.81 -13.49 -25.80
CA LEU A 204 10.10 -12.36 -26.42
C LEU A 204 11.06 -11.27 -26.89
N VAL A 205 12.07 -10.94 -26.08
CA VAL A 205 13.00 -9.83 -26.37
C VAL A 205 14.27 -10.28 -27.09
N ALA A 206 14.51 -11.58 -27.26
CA ALA A 206 15.70 -12.14 -27.92
C ALA A 206 16.02 -11.52 -29.29
N PRO A 207 15.04 -11.19 -30.16
CA PRO A 207 15.31 -10.54 -31.45
C PRO A 207 15.95 -9.14 -31.34
N LYS A 208 15.85 -8.48 -30.18
CA LYS A 208 16.46 -7.16 -29.94
C LYS A 208 17.96 -7.25 -29.64
N GLY A 209 18.48 -8.42 -29.25
CA GLY A 209 19.89 -8.68 -29.05
C GLY A 209 20.53 -7.93 -27.87
N PHE A 210 19.81 -7.73 -26.78
CA PHE A 210 20.33 -7.10 -25.57
C PHE A 210 21.48 -7.91 -24.96
N PRO A 211 22.50 -7.26 -24.34
CA PRO A 211 23.64 -7.96 -23.75
C PRO A 211 23.31 -8.63 -22.39
N TRP A 212 22.12 -8.41 -21.87
CA TRP A 212 21.62 -8.93 -20.60
C TRP A 212 20.48 -9.92 -20.81
N LYS A 213 20.24 -10.72 -19.79
CA LYS A 213 19.01 -11.49 -19.57
C LYS A 213 18.29 -10.96 -18.36
N LEU A 214 16.97 -11.14 -18.31
CA LEU A 214 16.14 -10.59 -17.26
C LEU A 214 16.64 -10.98 -15.85
N GLU A 215 16.93 -12.26 -15.64
CA GLU A 215 17.43 -12.76 -14.35
C GLU A 215 18.73 -12.09 -13.87
N ASN A 216 19.57 -11.59 -14.79
CA ASN A 216 20.86 -11.01 -14.44
C ASN A 216 20.77 -9.55 -14.00
N ILE A 217 19.69 -8.86 -14.36
CA ILE A 217 19.47 -7.46 -14.03
C ILE A 217 18.51 -7.25 -12.85
N LEU A 218 17.86 -8.32 -12.39
CA LEU A 218 16.94 -8.29 -11.24
C LEU A 218 17.67 -8.42 -9.91
N PRO A 219 17.11 -7.84 -8.81
CA PRO A 219 17.60 -8.10 -7.47
C PRO A 219 17.33 -9.55 -7.03
N GLY A 220 18.18 -10.09 -6.16
CA GLY A 220 17.88 -11.35 -5.48
C GLY A 220 16.65 -11.24 -4.57
N VAL A 221 15.82 -12.28 -4.50
CA VAL A 221 14.61 -12.30 -3.68
C VAL A 221 14.91 -12.94 -2.32
N LEU A 222 14.51 -12.25 -1.24
CA LEU A 222 14.66 -12.71 0.14
C LEU A 222 13.31 -12.72 0.85
N ASN A 223 13.12 -13.69 1.75
CA ASN A 223 11.95 -13.73 2.62
C ASN A 223 12.21 -12.92 3.90
N ALA A 224 11.14 -12.51 4.57
CA ALA A 224 11.23 -11.88 5.87
C ALA A 224 12.10 -12.71 6.83
N GLY A 225 13.01 -12.03 7.55
CA GLY A 225 13.94 -12.65 8.49
C GLY A 225 15.26 -13.14 7.90
N GLU A 226 15.39 -13.25 6.58
CA GLU A 226 16.66 -13.61 5.93
C GLU A 226 17.71 -12.49 6.02
N ASP A 227 18.96 -12.86 5.78
CA ASP A 227 20.09 -11.92 5.83
C ASP A 227 20.15 -11.06 4.56
N ALA A 228 19.96 -9.76 4.70
CA ALA A 228 20.07 -8.80 3.61
C ALA A 228 21.30 -7.88 3.76
N GLY A 229 22.30 -8.29 4.53
CA GLY A 229 23.53 -7.55 4.75
C GLY A 229 23.48 -6.63 5.96
N SER A 230 24.44 -5.73 6.04
CA SER A 230 24.62 -4.80 7.15
C SER A 230 24.95 -3.40 6.64
N LEU A 231 24.63 -2.42 7.46
CA LEU A 231 24.95 -1.01 7.20
C LEU A 231 26.47 -0.81 7.01
N THR A 232 26.86 -0.34 5.85
CA THR A 232 28.27 -0.04 5.54
C THR A 232 28.70 1.31 6.12
N GLU A 233 30.01 1.61 6.11
CA GLU A 233 30.49 2.96 6.49
C GLU A 233 29.90 4.05 5.58
N ARG A 234 29.79 3.77 4.27
CA ARG A 234 29.17 4.68 3.31
C ARG A 234 27.67 4.81 3.62
N GLY A 235 26.99 3.71 3.88
CA GLY A 235 25.57 3.69 4.22
C GLY A 235 25.25 4.47 5.49
N ALA A 236 26.07 4.31 6.53
CA ALA A 236 25.93 5.06 7.77
C ALA A 236 26.03 6.57 7.53
N ARG A 237 27.02 7.01 6.74
CA ARG A 237 27.18 8.44 6.36
C ARG A 237 26.09 8.97 5.45
N LEU A 238 25.51 8.09 4.59
CA LEU A 238 24.38 8.47 3.74
C LEU A 238 23.10 8.66 4.55
N LEU A 239 22.86 7.82 5.54
CA LEU A 239 21.68 7.88 6.38
C LEU A 239 21.80 8.98 7.44
N ASP A 240 22.95 9.05 8.12
CA ASP A 240 23.23 10.01 9.18
C ASP A 240 24.38 10.96 8.79
N ILE A 241 24.02 12.13 8.25
CA ILE A 241 24.99 13.18 7.88
C ILE A 241 25.75 13.77 9.09
N SER A 242 25.25 13.56 10.32
CA SER A 242 25.95 14.01 11.54
C SER A 242 27.12 13.09 11.92
N GLY A 243 27.14 11.85 11.40
CA GLY A 243 28.21 10.89 11.59
C GLY A 243 28.20 10.17 12.94
N HIS A 244 27.10 10.20 13.71
CA HIS A 244 26.99 9.46 14.97
C HIS A 244 26.68 7.98 14.76
N LEU A 245 25.88 7.64 13.73
CA LEU A 245 25.48 6.28 13.44
C LEU A 245 26.69 5.45 12.96
N LYS A 246 26.95 4.35 13.64
CA LYS A 246 28.06 3.43 13.35
C LYS A 246 27.65 2.37 12.31
N PRO A 247 28.59 1.92 11.48
CA PRO A 247 28.37 0.80 10.56
C PRO A 247 28.21 -0.53 11.30
N GLY A 248 27.79 -1.58 10.57
CA GLY A 248 27.67 -2.93 11.09
C GLY A 248 26.28 -3.31 11.62
N VAL A 249 25.32 -2.37 11.62
CA VAL A 249 23.93 -2.66 11.99
C VAL A 249 23.31 -3.60 10.96
N PRO A 250 22.69 -4.75 11.38
CA PRO A 250 21.98 -5.64 10.48
C PRO A 250 20.83 -4.93 9.76
N VAL A 251 20.67 -5.20 8.46
CA VAL A 251 19.55 -4.67 7.67
C VAL A 251 18.69 -5.82 7.18
N CYS A 252 17.38 -5.76 7.38
CA CYS A 252 16.45 -6.77 6.89
C CYS A 252 16.11 -6.56 5.40
N PRO A 253 15.53 -7.57 4.70
CA PRO A 253 15.10 -7.41 3.32
C PRO A 253 14.20 -6.19 3.14
N PRO A 254 14.46 -5.33 2.15
CA PRO A 254 13.65 -4.14 1.90
C PRO A 254 12.30 -4.53 1.30
N GLU A 255 11.23 -3.85 1.69
CA GLU A 255 9.86 -4.21 1.32
C GLU A 255 9.07 -3.06 0.72
N GLY A 256 7.98 -3.40 0.03
CA GLY A 256 6.98 -2.43 -0.41
C GLY A 256 6.05 -1.99 0.73
N ASP A 257 5.50 -0.78 0.61
CA ASP A 257 4.58 -0.18 1.59
C ASP A 257 3.31 -1.01 1.79
N ALA A 258 2.83 -1.73 0.78
CA ALA A 258 1.68 -2.62 0.89
C ALA A 258 1.98 -3.81 1.83
N GLY A 259 3.13 -4.47 1.67
CA GLY A 259 3.56 -5.58 2.52
C GLY A 259 3.77 -5.15 3.97
N THR A 260 4.44 -4.02 4.20
CA THR A 260 4.64 -3.48 5.54
C THR A 260 3.34 -3.02 6.19
N GLY A 261 2.38 -2.50 5.40
CA GLY A 261 1.03 -2.21 5.84
C GLY A 261 0.27 -3.46 6.31
N MET A 262 0.45 -4.61 5.65
CA MET A 262 -0.11 -5.89 6.10
C MET A 262 0.51 -6.34 7.42
N VAL A 263 1.83 -6.18 7.59
CA VAL A 263 2.52 -6.47 8.86
C VAL A 263 2.00 -5.59 9.99
N ALA A 264 1.89 -4.29 9.77
CA ALA A 264 1.39 -3.32 10.75
C ALA A 264 -0.08 -3.55 11.17
N THR A 265 -0.84 -4.28 10.36
CA THR A 265 -2.24 -4.60 10.62
C THR A 265 -2.46 -6.07 11.00
N ASN A 266 -1.40 -6.83 11.21
CA ASN A 266 -1.45 -8.28 11.49
C ASN A 266 -2.29 -9.04 10.45
N ALA A 267 -2.08 -8.76 9.18
CA ALA A 267 -2.87 -9.29 8.06
C ALA A 267 -2.01 -10.10 7.09
N VAL A 268 -1.00 -10.83 7.57
CA VAL A 268 -0.10 -11.66 6.74
C VAL A 268 -0.45 -13.15 6.75
N LYS A 269 -1.31 -13.58 7.68
CA LYS A 269 -1.74 -14.98 7.80
C LYS A 269 -2.78 -15.32 6.74
N GLN A 270 -2.74 -16.55 6.22
CA GLN A 270 -3.79 -17.03 5.32
C GLN A 270 -5.18 -16.80 5.91
N ARG A 271 -6.14 -16.45 5.07
CA ARG A 271 -7.53 -16.12 5.41
C ARG A 271 -7.66 -14.85 6.27
N THR A 272 -6.64 -14.00 6.27
CA THR A 272 -6.74 -12.64 6.80
C THR A 272 -6.50 -11.63 5.69
N GLY A 273 -6.82 -10.38 5.96
CA GLY A 273 -6.53 -9.30 5.03
C GLY A 273 -6.60 -7.95 5.70
N ASN A 274 -6.21 -6.93 4.95
CA ASN A 274 -6.42 -5.55 5.35
C ASN A 274 -7.15 -4.75 4.27
N VAL A 275 -7.74 -3.64 4.70
CA VAL A 275 -8.32 -2.62 3.82
C VAL A 275 -7.77 -1.27 4.23
N SER A 276 -7.14 -0.60 3.29
CA SER A 276 -6.82 0.83 3.39
C SER A 276 -7.93 1.64 2.74
N ALA A 277 -8.50 2.62 3.42
CA ALA A 277 -9.54 3.50 2.89
C ALA A 277 -9.24 4.96 3.22
N GLY A 278 -8.70 5.65 2.22
CA GLY A 278 -8.35 7.07 2.23
C GLY A 278 -8.89 7.77 0.99
N THR A 279 -8.09 8.54 0.29
CA THR A 279 -8.42 9.14 -1.02
C THR A 279 -8.78 8.05 -2.04
N SER A 280 -7.96 7.02 -2.13
CA SER A 280 -8.21 5.74 -2.79
C SER A 280 -8.47 4.65 -1.77
N SER A 281 -8.84 3.46 -2.21
CA SER A 281 -8.95 2.30 -1.34
C SER A 281 -8.34 1.06 -1.99
N PHE A 282 -7.84 0.16 -1.16
CA PHE A 282 -7.45 -1.17 -1.61
C PHE A 282 -7.71 -2.20 -0.52
N SER A 283 -7.98 -3.43 -0.94
CA SER A 283 -7.98 -4.60 -0.06
C SER A 283 -6.86 -5.54 -0.47
N MET A 284 -6.23 -6.15 0.51
CA MET A 284 -5.23 -7.19 0.33
C MET A 284 -5.67 -8.41 1.15
N ILE A 285 -5.99 -9.49 0.46
CA ILE A 285 -6.49 -10.72 1.08
C ILE A 285 -5.46 -11.82 0.87
N VAL A 286 -4.98 -12.40 1.97
CA VAL A 286 -4.06 -13.55 1.93
C VAL A 286 -4.84 -14.80 1.58
N VAL A 287 -4.58 -15.34 0.39
CA VAL A 287 -5.31 -16.48 -0.17
C VAL A 287 -4.54 -17.79 0.04
N GLU A 288 -5.27 -18.90 0.06
CA GLU A 288 -4.69 -20.23 0.28
C GLU A 288 -4.13 -20.85 -1.02
N ASN A 289 -4.67 -20.44 -2.16
CA ASN A 289 -4.29 -20.96 -3.49
C ASN A 289 -4.30 -19.83 -4.51
N GLU A 290 -3.69 -20.08 -5.66
CA GLU A 290 -3.82 -19.21 -6.83
C GLU A 290 -5.29 -19.11 -7.27
N LEU A 291 -5.64 -17.99 -7.93
CA LEU A 291 -6.97 -17.80 -8.52
C LEU A 291 -7.15 -18.77 -9.72
N SER A 292 -8.38 -19.15 -9.98
CA SER A 292 -8.72 -20.08 -11.08
C SER A 292 -8.33 -19.57 -12.47
N LYS A 293 -8.21 -18.24 -12.61
CA LYS A 293 -7.79 -17.52 -13.82
C LYS A 293 -7.28 -16.14 -13.47
N PRO A 294 -6.54 -15.46 -14.36
CA PRO A 294 -6.21 -14.06 -14.18
C PRO A 294 -7.47 -13.19 -14.29
N TYR A 295 -7.57 -12.18 -13.43
CA TYR A 295 -8.58 -11.12 -13.46
C TYR A 295 -7.87 -9.78 -13.61
N GLU A 296 -8.26 -8.99 -14.59
CA GLU A 296 -7.65 -7.68 -14.87
C GLU A 296 -7.72 -6.71 -13.69
N MET A 297 -8.74 -6.85 -12.84
CA MET A 297 -8.96 -5.99 -11.69
C MET A 297 -8.36 -6.53 -10.38
N ILE A 298 -7.65 -7.65 -10.41
CA ILE A 298 -7.01 -8.26 -9.23
C ILE A 298 -5.53 -8.43 -9.50
N ASP A 299 -4.71 -7.80 -8.67
CA ASP A 299 -3.27 -7.97 -8.72
C ASP A 299 -2.87 -9.07 -7.73
N MET A 300 -2.11 -10.04 -8.20
CA MET A 300 -1.55 -11.08 -7.35
C MET A 300 -0.13 -10.68 -6.95
N VAL A 301 0.05 -10.44 -5.66
CA VAL A 301 1.35 -10.14 -5.03
C VAL A 301 1.59 -11.10 -3.86
N THR A 302 2.59 -10.87 -3.03
CA THR A 302 2.84 -11.70 -1.85
C THR A 302 2.97 -10.86 -0.57
N THR A 303 2.78 -11.51 0.57
CA THR A 303 3.22 -11.00 1.87
C THR A 303 4.74 -11.05 1.96
N PRO A 304 5.37 -10.38 2.94
CA PRO A 304 6.82 -10.46 3.18
C PRO A 304 7.36 -11.87 3.49
N ASP A 305 6.51 -12.84 3.82
CA ASP A 305 6.88 -14.25 4.00
C ASP A 305 6.53 -15.14 2.79
N GLY A 306 6.05 -14.53 1.69
CA GLY A 306 5.78 -15.20 0.43
C GLY A 306 4.42 -15.88 0.32
N SER A 307 3.48 -15.61 1.22
CA SER A 307 2.09 -16.05 1.06
C SER A 307 1.38 -15.25 -0.02
N LEU A 308 0.56 -15.90 -0.85
CA LEU A 308 -0.16 -15.25 -1.94
C LEU A 308 -1.18 -14.23 -1.42
N VAL A 309 -1.24 -13.09 -2.09
CA VAL A 309 -2.17 -11.99 -1.78
C VAL A 309 -2.92 -11.58 -3.03
N ALA A 310 -4.24 -11.58 -2.96
CA ALA A 310 -5.10 -10.98 -3.96
C ALA A 310 -5.39 -9.53 -3.56
N MET A 311 -4.97 -8.57 -4.39
CA MET A 311 -5.16 -7.14 -4.15
C MET A 311 -6.21 -6.59 -5.11
N VAL A 312 -7.24 -5.94 -4.56
CA VAL A 312 -8.19 -5.11 -5.31
C VAL A 312 -7.87 -3.66 -5.03
N HIS A 313 -7.54 -2.88 -6.05
CA HIS A 313 -7.24 -1.46 -5.92
C HIS A 313 -8.32 -0.61 -6.59
N CYS A 314 -8.81 0.43 -5.89
CA CYS A 314 -9.80 1.37 -6.35
C CYS A 314 -9.24 2.79 -6.27
N ASN A 315 -9.31 3.54 -7.35
CA ASN A 315 -8.78 4.90 -7.43
C ASN A 315 -9.59 5.90 -6.60
N ASN A 316 -10.87 5.61 -6.36
CA ASN A 316 -11.81 6.53 -5.75
C ASN A 316 -12.37 5.96 -4.43
N CYS A 317 -12.28 6.75 -3.34
CA CYS A 317 -12.86 6.36 -2.05
C CYS A 317 -13.48 7.59 -1.35
N THR A 318 -12.74 8.30 -0.49
CA THR A 318 -13.32 9.33 0.37
C THR A 318 -13.27 10.76 -0.18
N SER A 319 -12.69 11.01 -1.36
CA SER A 319 -12.51 12.37 -1.89
C SER A 319 -13.84 13.10 -2.09
N ASP A 320 -14.82 12.46 -2.73
CA ASP A 320 -16.15 13.04 -2.93
C ASP A 320 -16.92 13.21 -1.61
N LEU A 321 -16.85 12.22 -0.73
CA LEU A 321 -17.42 12.28 0.61
C LEU A 321 -16.87 13.47 1.41
N ASN A 322 -15.56 13.74 1.32
CA ASN A 322 -14.93 14.89 1.96
C ASN A 322 -15.44 16.22 1.37
N ALA A 323 -15.64 16.31 0.06
CA ALA A 323 -16.19 17.47 -0.61
C ALA A 323 -17.61 17.79 -0.09
N TRP A 324 -18.47 16.79 0.05
CA TRP A 324 -19.81 16.96 0.62
C TRP A 324 -19.78 17.37 2.09
N VAL A 325 -18.94 16.77 2.90
CA VAL A 325 -18.78 17.18 4.32
C VAL A 325 -18.32 18.64 4.43
N ASN A 326 -17.45 19.09 3.50
CA ASN A 326 -17.01 20.48 3.47
C ASN A 326 -18.16 21.46 3.20
N ILE A 327 -19.14 21.09 2.37
CA ILE A 327 -20.35 21.93 2.16
C ILE A 327 -21.12 22.14 3.48
N PHE A 328 -21.25 21.09 4.32
CA PHE A 328 -21.86 21.25 5.65
C PHE A 328 -21.06 22.15 6.58
N ARG A 329 -19.71 22.12 6.50
CA ARG A 329 -18.86 23.06 7.22
C ARG A 329 -19.12 24.50 6.77
N GLU A 330 -19.15 24.77 5.46
CA GLU A 330 -19.41 26.09 4.91
C GLU A 330 -20.80 26.60 5.34
N TYR A 331 -21.81 25.73 5.34
CA TYR A 331 -23.14 26.10 5.84
C TYR A 331 -23.11 26.50 7.33
N GLN A 332 -22.38 25.75 8.18
CA GLN A 332 -22.26 26.10 9.60
C GLN A 332 -21.53 27.42 9.80
N GLN A 333 -20.46 27.67 9.03
CA GLN A 333 -19.75 28.96 9.04
C GLN A 333 -20.67 30.13 8.63
N LEU A 334 -21.50 29.91 7.59
CA LEU A 334 -22.50 30.89 7.15
C LEU A 334 -23.52 31.21 8.26
N MET A 335 -23.85 30.21 9.10
CA MET A 335 -24.74 30.38 10.27
C MET A 335 -24.02 30.96 11.51
N GLY A 336 -22.75 31.35 11.40
CA GLY A 336 -21.94 31.91 12.49
C GLY A 336 -21.49 30.87 13.53
N MET A 337 -21.46 29.61 13.17
CA MET A 337 -20.98 28.54 14.04
C MET A 337 -19.56 28.13 13.64
N GLU A 338 -18.66 28.07 14.62
CA GLU A 338 -17.34 27.46 14.47
C GLU A 338 -17.39 26.03 15.03
N VAL A 339 -17.21 25.04 14.17
CA VAL A 339 -17.22 23.63 14.56
C VAL A 339 -15.98 22.92 13.97
N ASP A 340 -15.33 22.11 14.79
CA ASP A 340 -14.18 21.30 14.35
C ASP A 340 -14.59 20.29 13.27
N MET A 341 -13.73 20.09 12.28
CA MET A 341 -14.00 19.15 11.18
C MET A 341 -14.23 17.71 11.66
N ASN A 342 -13.48 17.26 12.67
CA ASN A 342 -13.67 15.91 13.21
C ASN A 342 -15.05 15.75 13.87
N GLU A 343 -15.55 16.81 14.49
CA GLU A 343 -16.91 16.82 15.06
C GLU A 343 -17.97 16.75 13.96
N ILE A 344 -17.78 17.49 12.85
CA ILE A 344 -18.70 17.44 11.70
C ILE A 344 -18.72 16.04 11.11
N PHE A 345 -17.55 15.44 10.82
CA PHE A 345 -17.45 14.05 10.37
C PHE A 345 -18.13 13.10 11.35
N GLY A 346 -17.82 13.21 12.64
CA GLY A 346 -18.39 12.36 13.67
C GLY A 346 -19.91 12.41 13.71
N ARG A 347 -20.50 13.60 13.67
CA ARG A 347 -21.97 13.79 13.68
C ARG A 347 -22.63 13.28 12.41
N LEU A 348 -22.12 13.63 11.23
CA LEU A 348 -22.70 13.22 9.96
C LEU A 348 -22.60 11.70 9.74
N TYR A 349 -21.45 11.11 10.03
CA TYR A 349 -21.20 9.69 9.85
C TYR A 349 -22.07 8.83 10.81
N ASN A 350 -22.15 9.22 12.10
CA ASN A 350 -23.03 8.52 13.02
C ASN A 350 -24.51 8.68 12.65
N HIS A 351 -24.90 9.87 12.15
CA HIS A 351 -26.29 10.07 11.68
C HIS A 351 -26.62 9.22 10.46
N ALA A 352 -25.65 8.99 9.56
CA ALA A 352 -25.82 8.09 8.40
C ALA A 352 -26.22 6.66 8.80
N LEU A 353 -25.79 6.19 9.97
CA LEU A 353 -26.17 4.86 10.46
C LEU A 353 -27.66 4.72 10.81
N THR A 354 -28.37 5.84 10.97
CA THR A 354 -29.83 5.86 11.22
C THR A 354 -30.67 5.83 9.94
N GLY A 355 -30.03 5.89 8.77
CA GLY A 355 -30.70 5.83 7.47
C GLY A 355 -31.23 4.44 7.12
N ASP A 356 -32.07 4.39 6.08
CA ASP A 356 -32.56 3.10 5.55
C ASP A 356 -31.38 2.20 5.12
N ALA A 357 -31.53 0.90 5.30
CA ALA A 357 -30.43 -0.06 5.07
C ALA A 357 -29.86 -0.04 3.63
N ASP A 358 -30.67 0.38 2.65
CA ASP A 358 -30.31 0.54 1.23
C ASP A 358 -30.19 2.00 0.79
N CYS A 359 -29.97 2.92 1.72
CA CYS A 359 -29.89 4.37 1.48
C CYS A 359 -31.19 4.99 0.96
N GLY A 360 -32.34 4.32 1.10
CA GLY A 360 -33.63 4.81 0.64
C GLY A 360 -33.73 5.03 -0.88
N GLY A 361 -32.95 4.30 -1.67
CA GLY A 361 -32.88 4.40 -3.12
C GLY A 361 -31.86 5.37 -3.68
N LEU A 362 -31.21 6.17 -2.84
CA LEU A 362 -30.21 7.16 -3.26
C LEU A 362 -28.91 6.48 -3.70
N LEU A 363 -28.25 7.02 -4.75
CA LEU A 363 -26.97 6.54 -5.26
C LEU A 363 -25.92 7.64 -5.27
N SER A 364 -24.70 7.29 -4.93
CA SER A 364 -23.52 8.16 -5.05
C SER A 364 -22.43 7.46 -5.84
N TYR A 365 -22.02 8.06 -6.95
CA TYR A 365 -20.86 7.67 -7.76
C TYR A 365 -19.75 8.67 -7.46
N ASN A 366 -18.71 8.23 -6.75
CA ASN A 366 -17.65 9.08 -6.21
C ASN A 366 -16.43 9.18 -7.13
N TYR A 367 -16.61 9.07 -8.43
CA TYR A 367 -15.54 8.97 -9.43
C TYR A 367 -14.90 10.34 -9.72
N PHE A 368 -13.81 10.66 -9.03
CA PHE A 368 -12.94 11.80 -9.37
C PHE A 368 -11.94 11.48 -10.48
N SER A 369 -11.68 10.20 -10.72
CA SER A 369 -10.80 9.70 -11.76
C SER A 369 -11.36 8.42 -12.36
N GLY A 370 -10.72 7.90 -13.41
CA GLY A 370 -11.04 6.59 -13.95
C GLY A 370 -10.98 5.49 -12.90
N GLU A 371 -11.72 4.41 -13.16
CA GLU A 371 -11.87 3.31 -12.21
C GLU A 371 -11.81 1.96 -12.95
N PRO A 372 -10.63 1.30 -12.95
CA PRO A 372 -10.42 0.06 -13.69
C PRO A 372 -11.39 -1.05 -13.32
N VAL A 373 -11.74 -1.19 -12.03
CA VAL A 373 -12.68 -2.21 -11.55
C VAL A 373 -14.05 -2.13 -12.23
N THR A 374 -14.46 -0.94 -12.64
CA THR A 374 -15.74 -0.73 -13.35
C THR A 374 -15.58 -0.38 -14.84
N GLY A 375 -14.35 -0.47 -15.36
CA GLY A 375 -14.02 -0.25 -16.78
C GLY A 375 -14.24 1.19 -17.23
N LEU A 376 -13.89 2.16 -16.38
CA LEU A 376 -13.99 3.59 -16.66
C LEU A 376 -12.59 4.21 -16.72
N GLU A 377 -12.25 4.87 -17.84
CA GLU A 377 -10.97 5.57 -18.02
C GLU A 377 -10.97 6.96 -17.37
N GLU A 378 -12.12 7.60 -17.29
CA GLU A 378 -12.35 8.89 -16.64
C GLU A 378 -13.51 8.77 -15.66
N GLY A 379 -13.63 9.71 -14.71
CA GLY A 379 -14.68 9.75 -13.73
C GLY A 379 -15.43 11.07 -13.71
N ARG A 380 -16.64 11.02 -13.14
CA ARG A 380 -17.46 12.20 -12.88
C ARG A 380 -18.29 11.99 -11.62
N PRO A 381 -18.03 12.74 -10.54
CA PRO A 381 -18.83 12.58 -9.32
C PRO A 381 -20.31 12.89 -9.56
N LEU A 382 -21.19 11.93 -9.25
CA LEU A 382 -22.64 12.07 -9.45
C LEU A 382 -23.40 11.66 -8.19
N PHE A 383 -24.43 12.44 -7.87
CA PHE A 383 -25.47 12.04 -6.93
C PHE A 383 -26.79 11.84 -7.69
N VAL A 384 -27.36 10.63 -7.60
CA VAL A 384 -28.52 10.23 -8.37
C VAL A 384 -29.67 9.86 -7.45
N ARG A 385 -30.87 10.38 -7.75
CA ARG A 385 -32.11 10.04 -7.05
C ARG A 385 -33.31 10.07 -7.99
N SER A 386 -34.31 9.27 -7.66
CA SER A 386 -35.62 9.33 -8.30
C SER A 386 -36.63 10.14 -7.46
N VAL A 387 -37.78 10.40 -8.02
CA VAL A 387 -38.83 11.18 -7.35
C VAL A 387 -39.42 10.45 -6.12
N ASN A 388 -39.32 9.12 -6.07
CA ASN A 388 -39.88 8.28 -5.02
C ASN A 388 -38.87 7.90 -3.93
N ASP A 389 -37.59 8.29 -4.09
CA ASP A 389 -36.53 7.95 -3.15
C ASP A 389 -36.68 8.76 -1.84
N LYS A 390 -36.28 8.16 -0.74
CA LYS A 390 -36.36 8.79 0.57
C LYS A 390 -35.18 9.76 0.80
N PHE A 391 -35.28 10.97 0.29
CA PHE A 391 -34.27 11.98 0.39
C PHE A 391 -34.30 12.70 1.75
N ASN A 392 -33.40 12.32 2.64
CA ASN A 392 -33.13 12.95 3.92
C ASN A 392 -31.62 12.90 4.23
N LEU A 393 -31.17 13.60 5.26
CA LEU A 393 -29.75 13.73 5.60
C LEU A 393 -29.09 12.37 5.93
N ALA A 394 -29.80 11.49 6.65
CA ALA A 394 -29.28 10.18 7.03
C ALA A 394 -29.03 9.30 5.81
N ASN A 395 -30.01 9.19 4.91
CA ASN A 395 -29.89 8.44 3.66
C ASN A 395 -28.88 9.06 2.70
N PHE A 396 -28.83 10.38 2.60
CA PHE A 396 -27.86 11.12 1.80
C PHE A 396 -26.42 10.77 2.23
N MET A 397 -26.11 10.94 3.52
CA MET A 397 -24.77 10.63 4.03
C MET A 397 -24.44 9.13 3.95
N ARG A 398 -25.44 8.25 4.16
CA ARG A 398 -25.25 6.81 4.01
C ARG A 398 -24.93 6.42 2.56
N ALA A 399 -25.58 7.03 1.58
CA ALA A 399 -25.32 6.79 0.16
C ALA A 399 -23.87 7.18 -0.22
N HIS A 400 -23.36 8.29 0.30
CA HIS A 400 -21.95 8.69 0.09
C HIS A 400 -20.95 7.74 0.79
N LEU A 401 -21.25 7.27 1.99
CA LEU A 401 -20.45 6.25 2.67
C LEU A 401 -20.48 4.91 1.90
N PHE A 402 -21.62 4.49 1.39
CA PHE A 402 -21.76 3.27 0.58
C PHE A 402 -21.01 3.42 -0.75
N GLY A 403 -21.16 4.57 -1.42
CA GLY A 403 -20.44 4.89 -2.66
C GLY A 403 -18.93 4.81 -2.50
N SER A 404 -18.40 5.26 -1.34
CA SER A 404 -16.95 5.25 -1.09
C SER A 404 -16.33 3.84 -1.05
N VAL A 405 -17.12 2.79 -0.82
CA VAL A 405 -16.66 1.39 -0.76
C VAL A 405 -17.33 0.48 -1.81
N ALA A 406 -18.21 1.04 -2.65
CA ALA A 406 -18.99 0.26 -3.63
C ALA A 406 -18.08 -0.46 -4.64
N VAL A 407 -17.08 0.22 -5.17
CA VAL A 407 -16.14 -0.36 -6.15
C VAL A 407 -15.27 -1.43 -5.50
N LEU A 408 -14.80 -1.19 -4.27
CA LEU A 408 -14.05 -2.18 -3.50
C LEU A 408 -14.89 -3.47 -3.28
N LYS A 409 -16.18 -3.31 -3.01
CA LYS A 409 -17.14 -4.43 -2.93
C LYS A 409 -17.20 -5.21 -4.24
N ILE A 410 -17.33 -4.52 -5.38
CA ILE A 410 -17.42 -5.17 -6.70
C ILE A 410 -16.18 -6.03 -6.96
N GLY A 411 -14.99 -5.50 -6.71
CA GLY A 411 -13.75 -6.26 -6.89
C GLY A 411 -13.62 -7.44 -5.93
N ASN A 412 -13.97 -7.24 -4.65
CA ASN A 412 -13.91 -8.34 -3.67
C ASN A 412 -15.00 -9.41 -3.87
N ASP A 413 -16.11 -9.11 -4.54
CA ASP A 413 -17.11 -10.11 -4.89
C ASP A 413 -16.55 -11.20 -5.81
N ILE A 414 -15.58 -10.88 -6.65
CA ILE A 414 -14.86 -11.88 -7.44
C ILE A 414 -14.17 -12.87 -6.50
N LEU A 415 -13.45 -12.38 -5.50
CA LEU A 415 -12.74 -13.24 -4.54
C LEU A 415 -13.70 -14.11 -3.73
N PHE A 416 -14.75 -13.51 -3.18
CA PHE A 416 -15.63 -14.20 -2.23
C PHE A 416 -16.72 -15.02 -2.92
N ASN A 417 -17.27 -14.55 -4.06
CA ASN A 417 -18.39 -15.18 -4.74
C ASN A 417 -17.98 -16.09 -5.90
N ASP A 418 -16.98 -15.71 -6.70
CA ASP A 418 -16.53 -16.50 -7.84
C ASP A 418 -15.45 -17.50 -7.42
N GLU A 419 -14.39 -17.03 -6.77
CA GLU A 419 -13.23 -17.83 -6.32
C GLU A 419 -13.49 -18.56 -4.98
N LYS A 420 -14.59 -18.24 -4.26
CA LYS A 420 -14.99 -18.88 -2.97
C LYS A 420 -13.95 -18.75 -1.88
N ILE A 421 -13.13 -17.70 -1.93
CA ILE A 421 -12.11 -17.41 -0.92
C ILE A 421 -12.80 -17.13 0.41
N LYS A 422 -12.28 -17.76 1.47
CA LYS A 422 -12.75 -17.56 2.84
C LYS A 422 -11.83 -16.60 3.57
N VAL A 423 -12.43 -15.70 4.35
CA VAL A 423 -11.69 -14.73 5.16
C VAL A 423 -12.22 -14.79 6.59
N ASP A 424 -11.30 -14.92 7.54
CA ASP A 424 -11.64 -14.99 8.96
C ASP A 424 -11.57 -13.61 9.63
N ARG A 425 -10.70 -12.71 9.13
CA ARG A 425 -10.51 -11.36 9.68
C ARG A 425 -10.00 -10.41 8.61
N ILE A 426 -10.59 -9.21 8.58
CA ILE A 426 -10.10 -8.07 7.80
C ILE A 426 -9.81 -6.91 8.75
N THR A 427 -8.62 -6.33 8.65
CA THR A 427 -8.23 -5.16 9.44
C THR A 427 -8.35 -3.89 8.60
N GLY A 428 -9.16 -2.93 9.04
CA GLY A 428 -9.35 -1.64 8.38
C GLY A 428 -8.43 -0.57 8.94
N HIS A 429 -7.91 0.29 8.06
CA HIS A 429 -7.17 1.49 8.43
C HIS A 429 -7.39 2.63 7.42
N GLY A 430 -6.91 3.84 7.75
CA GLY A 430 -7.07 5.02 6.90
C GLY A 430 -8.20 5.96 7.35
N GLY A 431 -8.45 7.01 6.54
CA GLY A 431 -9.32 8.12 6.89
C GLY A 431 -10.76 7.74 7.23
N LEU A 432 -11.32 6.77 6.50
CA LEU A 432 -12.69 6.29 6.71
C LEU A 432 -12.92 5.73 8.12
N PHE A 433 -11.88 5.19 8.75
CA PHE A 433 -11.97 4.55 10.08
C PHE A 433 -11.73 5.52 11.25
N LYS A 434 -11.40 6.79 11.00
CA LYS A 434 -11.21 7.79 12.06
C LYS A 434 -12.48 8.03 12.88
N THR A 435 -13.65 7.96 12.26
CA THR A 435 -14.92 7.96 13.00
C THR A 435 -15.21 6.57 13.51
N LYS A 436 -15.02 6.40 14.84
CA LYS A 436 -15.12 5.10 15.51
C LYS A 436 -16.39 4.34 15.15
N GLY A 437 -16.25 3.11 14.67
CA GLY A 437 -17.33 2.16 14.41
C GLY A 437 -18.06 2.37 13.07
N VAL A 438 -18.04 3.56 12.46
CA VAL A 438 -18.83 3.83 11.24
C VAL A 438 -18.20 3.15 10.04
N GLY A 439 -16.95 3.46 9.70
CA GLY A 439 -16.24 2.84 8.59
C GLY A 439 -16.22 1.30 8.70
N GLN A 440 -16.07 0.79 9.94
CA GLN A 440 -16.11 -0.65 10.19
C GLN A 440 -17.47 -1.26 9.83
N ARG A 441 -18.60 -0.67 10.26
CA ARG A 441 -19.96 -1.18 9.94
C ARG A 441 -20.24 -1.14 8.46
N ILE A 442 -19.91 -0.04 7.79
CA ILE A 442 -20.12 0.12 6.35
C ILE A 442 -19.34 -0.94 5.57
N LEU A 443 -18.06 -1.11 5.89
CA LEU A 443 -17.22 -2.09 5.21
C LEU A 443 -17.59 -3.53 5.58
N ALA A 444 -17.96 -3.79 6.84
CA ALA A 444 -18.44 -5.10 7.25
C ALA A 444 -19.71 -5.52 6.49
N ALA A 445 -20.67 -4.59 6.32
CA ALA A 445 -21.86 -4.81 5.49
C ALA A 445 -21.50 -5.08 4.02
N ALA A 446 -20.57 -4.29 3.47
CA ALA A 446 -20.13 -4.42 2.08
C ALA A 446 -19.47 -5.79 1.82
N LEU A 447 -18.54 -6.21 2.68
CA LEU A 447 -17.75 -7.43 2.48
C LEU A 447 -18.34 -8.67 3.14
N ASN A 448 -19.46 -8.54 3.87
CA ASN A 448 -20.07 -9.61 4.66
C ASN A 448 -19.03 -10.33 5.56
N SER A 449 -18.17 -9.57 6.20
CA SER A 449 -17.06 -10.07 7.00
C SER A 449 -16.83 -9.18 8.23
N PRO A 450 -16.34 -9.72 9.36
CA PRO A 450 -15.95 -8.90 10.49
C PRO A 450 -14.80 -7.96 10.11
N ILE A 451 -14.91 -6.69 10.49
CA ILE A 451 -13.86 -5.68 10.30
C ILE A 451 -13.27 -5.26 11.63
N SER A 452 -11.98 -5.44 11.79
CA SER A 452 -11.22 -5.01 12.94
C SER A 452 -10.50 -3.70 12.68
N VAL A 453 -10.29 -2.88 13.70
CA VAL A 453 -9.40 -1.71 13.68
C VAL A 453 -8.45 -1.83 14.84
N MET A 454 -7.15 -1.74 14.55
CA MET A 454 -6.09 -1.81 15.57
C MET A 454 -5.83 -0.41 16.15
N GLU A 455 -5.47 -0.34 17.42
CA GLU A 455 -5.05 0.92 18.05
C GLU A 455 -3.78 1.48 17.42
N THR A 456 -2.90 0.58 16.96
CA THR A 456 -1.65 0.90 16.25
C THR A 456 -1.83 1.23 14.77
N ALA A 457 -3.06 1.26 14.25
CA ALA A 457 -3.33 1.54 12.83
C ALA A 457 -2.80 2.91 12.33
N GLY A 458 -2.51 3.85 13.24
CA GLY A 458 -1.91 5.15 12.95
C GLY A 458 -0.39 5.12 12.75
N GLU A 459 0.30 4.04 13.16
CA GLU A 459 1.75 3.94 13.06
C GLU A 459 2.25 3.67 11.63
N GLY A 460 1.44 2.99 10.82
CA GLY A 460 1.66 2.81 9.38
C GLY A 460 2.77 1.84 9.02
N GLY A 461 3.18 1.87 7.73
CA GLY A 461 4.14 0.92 7.19
C GLY A 461 5.56 1.07 7.75
N ALA A 462 5.98 2.26 8.21
CA ALA A 462 7.27 2.44 8.86
C ALA A 462 7.38 1.61 10.15
N TRP A 463 6.30 1.51 10.93
CA TRP A 463 6.24 0.60 12.07
C TRP A 463 6.24 -0.86 11.62
N GLY A 464 5.46 -1.21 10.58
CA GLY A 464 5.48 -2.54 9.97
C GLY A 464 6.89 -2.94 9.51
N MET A 465 7.64 -2.00 8.94
CA MET A 465 9.04 -2.22 8.55
C MET A 465 9.96 -2.41 9.77
N ALA A 466 9.75 -1.66 10.85
CA ALA A 466 10.47 -1.88 12.10
C ALA A 466 10.16 -3.25 12.71
N LEU A 467 8.91 -3.73 12.59
CA LEU A 467 8.53 -5.09 13.03
C LEU A 467 9.25 -6.17 12.22
N LEU A 468 9.39 -6.01 10.89
CA LEU A 468 10.15 -6.94 10.04
C LEU A 468 11.64 -6.94 10.40
N ALA A 469 12.21 -5.77 10.66
CA ALA A 469 13.59 -5.68 11.14
C ALA A 469 13.76 -6.30 12.52
N GLY A 470 12.79 -6.11 13.42
CA GLY A 470 12.72 -6.76 14.72
C GLY A 470 12.57 -8.29 14.61
N TYR A 471 11.73 -8.77 13.69
CA TYR A 471 11.57 -10.19 13.40
C TYR A 471 12.91 -10.86 13.07
N ARG A 472 13.75 -10.21 12.24
CA ARG A 472 15.07 -10.74 11.90
C ARG A 472 15.98 -10.98 13.13
N VAL A 473 15.97 -10.08 14.11
CA VAL A 473 16.95 -10.10 15.22
C VAL A 473 16.38 -10.60 16.55
N ASN A 474 15.06 -10.53 16.73
CA ASN A 474 14.39 -10.88 17.99
C ASN A 474 13.64 -12.23 17.97
N ASN A 475 13.49 -12.86 16.79
CA ASN A 475 12.78 -14.14 16.64
C ASN A 475 13.62 -15.32 17.19
N LYS A 476 13.79 -15.38 18.50
CA LYS A 476 14.61 -16.40 19.18
C LYS A 476 14.04 -17.82 19.08
N GLU A 477 12.74 -17.95 18.86
CA GLU A 477 12.04 -19.23 18.80
C GLU A 477 11.85 -19.76 17.39
N ASN A 478 12.44 -19.09 16.38
CA ASN A 478 12.31 -19.44 14.95
C ASN A 478 10.85 -19.61 14.49
N ARG A 479 9.95 -18.76 14.99
CA ARG A 479 8.57 -18.72 14.52
C ARG A 479 8.51 -18.24 13.07
N ASN A 480 7.52 -18.68 12.32
CA ASN A 480 7.19 -18.02 11.04
C ASN A 480 6.67 -16.60 11.31
N LEU A 481 6.64 -15.74 10.31
CA LEU A 481 6.24 -14.35 10.47
C LEU A 481 4.79 -14.20 11.00
N PRO A 482 3.78 -14.92 10.50
CA PRO A 482 2.42 -14.85 11.04
C PRO A 482 2.33 -15.17 12.54
N ASP A 483 2.98 -16.24 12.98
CA ASP A 483 2.95 -16.65 14.39
C ASP A 483 3.77 -15.70 15.29
N TYR A 484 4.88 -15.16 14.78
CA TYR A 484 5.64 -14.12 15.49
C TYR A 484 4.78 -12.87 15.72
N LEU A 485 4.09 -12.39 14.71
CA LEU A 485 3.19 -11.25 14.83
C LEU A 485 2.04 -11.55 15.80
N ASP A 486 1.35 -12.68 15.62
CA ASP A 486 0.21 -13.06 16.44
C ASP A 486 0.57 -13.19 17.94
N ILE A 487 1.78 -13.69 18.26
CA ILE A 487 2.16 -14.03 19.64
C ILE A 487 3.00 -12.93 20.29
N GLU A 488 4.06 -12.48 19.60
CA GLU A 488 5.06 -11.58 20.21
C GLU A 488 4.69 -10.10 20.07
N VAL A 489 4.05 -9.72 18.93
CA VAL A 489 3.76 -8.32 18.63
C VAL A 489 2.36 -7.94 19.12
N PHE A 490 1.35 -8.65 18.64
CA PHE A 490 -0.05 -8.29 18.88
C PHE A 490 -0.65 -8.99 20.11
N GLY A 491 -0.17 -10.20 20.45
CA GLY A 491 -0.66 -10.96 21.61
C GLY A 491 -2.19 -11.06 21.62
N ASP A 492 -2.80 -10.63 22.72
CA ASP A 492 -4.26 -10.59 22.86
C ASP A 492 -4.93 -9.37 22.22
N ASN A 493 -4.14 -8.40 21.72
CA ASN A 493 -4.67 -7.19 21.08
C ASN A 493 -5.08 -7.45 19.63
N LYS A 494 -6.29 -8.00 19.44
CA LYS A 494 -6.89 -8.26 18.13
C LYS A 494 -7.64 -7.06 17.55
N GLY A 495 -7.52 -5.90 18.19
CA GLY A 495 -8.27 -4.71 17.84
C GLY A 495 -9.76 -4.79 18.21
N ASN A 496 -10.49 -3.72 17.93
CA ASN A 496 -11.95 -3.70 18.06
C ASN A 496 -12.57 -4.24 16.78
N SER A 497 -13.32 -5.33 16.85
CA SER A 497 -13.96 -5.99 15.71
C SER A 497 -15.47 -5.75 15.69
N ILE A 498 -16.02 -5.44 14.53
CA ILE A 498 -17.46 -5.30 14.29
C ILE A 498 -17.88 -6.29 13.21
N SER A 499 -18.83 -7.17 13.55
CA SER A 499 -19.48 -8.07 12.60
C SER A 499 -20.72 -7.40 12.01
N PRO A 500 -21.03 -7.62 10.72
CA PRO A 500 -22.26 -7.08 10.13
C PRO A 500 -23.49 -7.84 10.62
N THR A 501 -24.64 -7.17 10.64
CA THR A 501 -25.94 -7.83 10.79
C THR A 501 -26.46 -8.28 9.42
N ALA A 502 -27.36 -9.26 9.41
CA ALA A 502 -28.00 -9.71 8.17
C ALA A 502 -28.73 -8.56 7.44
N GLU A 503 -29.39 -7.67 8.17
CA GLU A 503 -30.08 -6.51 7.61
C GLU A 503 -29.12 -5.52 6.93
N GLU A 504 -27.95 -5.26 7.54
CA GLU A 504 -26.91 -4.40 6.96
C GLU A 504 -26.35 -5.00 5.66
N VAL A 505 -26.09 -6.30 5.63
CA VAL A 505 -25.59 -7.01 4.44
C VAL A 505 -26.64 -7.00 3.33
N GLU A 506 -27.91 -7.34 3.64
CA GLU A 506 -29.00 -7.31 2.65
C GLU A 506 -29.24 -5.90 2.12
N GLY A 507 -29.18 -4.90 2.99
CA GLY A 507 -29.31 -3.49 2.60
C GLY A 507 -28.21 -3.07 1.64
N PHE A 508 -26.95 -3.40 1.96
CA PHE A 508 -25.82 -3.13 1.07
C PHE A 508 -25.95 -3.89 -0.27
N ASN A 509 -26.38 -5.14 -0.24
CA ASN A 509 -26.59 -5.93 -1.46
C ASN A 509 -27.70 -5.35 -2.36
N ARG A 510 -28.76 -4.77 -1.79
CA ARG A 510 -29.76 -4.04 -2.60
C ARG A 510 -29.16 -2.77 -3.21
N TYR A 511 -28.42 -2.00 -2.42
CA TYR A 511 -27.74 -0.81 -2.91
C TYR A 511 -26.77 -1.12 -4.05
N ILE A 512 -25.85 -2.10 -3.87
CA ILE A 512 -24.81 -2.40 -4.86
C ILE A 512 -25.40 -2.92 -6.18
N LYS A 513 -26.50 -3.66 -6.13
CA LYS A 513 -27.22 -4.09 -7.33
C LYS A 513 -27.71 -2.88 -8.14
N THR A 514 -28.38 -1.93 -7.49
CA THR A 514 -28.86 -0.71 -8.13
C THR A 514 -27.69 0.17 -8.61
N TYR A 515 -26.61 0.22 -7.85
CA TYR A 515 -25.39 0.92 -8.20
C TYR A 515 -24.77 0.38 -9.50
N ILE A 516 -24.61 -0.96 -9.61
CA ILE A 516 -24.07 -1.62 -10.81
C ILE A 516 -25.00 -1.38 -12.01
N ASP A 517 -26.32 -1.54 -11.85
CA ASP A 517 -27.29 -1.28 -12.91
C ASP A 517 -27.25 0.18 -13.40
N GLY A 518 -26.91 1.10 -12.51
CA GLY A 518 -26.79 2.54 -12.78
C GLY A 518 -25.43 3.00 -13.29
N LEU A 519 -24.38 2.17 -13.35
CA LEU A 519 -23.06 2.55 -13.89
C LEU A 519 -23.12 3.08 -15.32
N LYS A 520 -24.12 2.72 -16.10
CA LYS A 520 -24.39 3.31 -17.43
C LYS A 520 -24.61 4.83 -17.38
N ILE A 521 -25.14 5.36 -16.27
CA ILE A 521 -25.32 6.82 -16.08
C ILE A 521 -23.95 7.48 -15.99
N GLU A 522 -23.03 6.91 -15.20
CA GLU A 522 -21.65 7.40 -15.07
C GLU A 522 -20.91 7.33 -16.42
N LYS A 523 -21.04 6.22 -17.16
CA LYS A 523 -20.48 6.07 -18.51
C LYS A 523 -20.98 7.13 -19.49
N GLU A 524 -22.26 7.51 -19.44
CA GLU A 524 -22.82 8.57 -20.30
C GLU A 524 -22.41 9.97 -19.80
N ALA A 525 -22.31 10.17 -18.48
CA ALA A 525 -21.87 11.44 -17.93
C ALA A 525 -20.42 11.77 -18.31
N VAL A 526 -19.54 10.79 -18.32
CA VAL A 526 -18.13 10.94 -18.76
C VAL A 526 -18.05 11.36 -20.23
N LYS A 527 -18.92 10.83 -21.10
CA LYS A 527 -18.96 11.21 -22.53
C LYS A 527 -19.47 12.62 -22.76
N SER A 528 -20.28 13.16 -21.85
CA SER A 528 -20.80 14.51 -22.00
C SER A 528 -19.73 15.54 -21.62
N LYS A 529 -19.39 16.43 -22.57
CA LYS A 529 -18.52 17.58 -22.34
C LYS A 529 -19.33 18.66 -21.60
N ALA A 530 -19.50 18.51 -20.29
CA ALA A 530 -20.10 19.55 -19.47
C ALA A 530 -19.02 20.42 -18.86
#